data_238b6506e85f86807d51c28f28e92ebf
#
_entry.id   238b6506e85f86807d51c28f28e92ebf
#
_cell.length_a   1.000
_cell.length_b   1.000
_cell.length_c   1.000
_cell.angle_alpha   90.00
_cell.angle_beta   90.00
_cell.angle_gamma   90.00
#
_symmetry.space_group_name_H-M   'P 1'
#
loop_
_entity.id
_entity.type
_entity.pdbx_description
1 polymer ?
#
loop_
_entity_poly.entity_id
_entity_poly.type
_entity_poly.pdbx_seq_one_letter_code
_entity_poly.pdbx_strand_id
1 'polypeptide(L)'
;MAVEAPTLPLRYALDETKGIPKEIEIAITASGNELMSYTFRQWFAAKPILKLAIDTLQILPEGGYISIGREELIRQIKNTNDVFNEHFNNSNDAHIALFPDYISFSYAPLIEEKVGVFFGGQVDLGEESNRVLVSLTMEPEEVSAFGLNTSIDSLRMTQGLISTEQSPLAVTKEGISSYRVALIAPNGVRLTPDSVTVTTEVAPLKYNSFIASNIMVRNLEEDYNIRLFPSSIKVSYLALDDVKLSDISAQIHPYVDVDEITEGTKKLKVRLPMVPKELHMIQLEPDAVEYIIEKE
;
A
#
# COMPACT_ATOMS: atom_id res chain seq x y z
N MET A 1 -33.71 -16.40 -6.97
CA MET A 1 -33.64 -15.48 -5.82
C MET A 1 -32.18 -15.35 -5.41
N ALA A 2 -31.63 -14.12 -5.37
CA ALA A 2 -30.24 -13.93 -4.96
C ALA A 2 -30.05 -14.24 -3.47
N VAL A 3 -28.87 -14.75 -3.11
CA VAL A 3 -28.51 -15.12 -1.74
C VAL A 3 -27.36 -14.24 -1.25
N GLU A 4 -27.53 -13.68 -0.07
CA GLU A 4 -26.48 -12.95 0.63
C GLU A 4 -25.92 -13.80 1.77
N ALA A 5 -24.58 -13.80 1.89
CA ALA A 5 -23.90 -14.57 2.94
C ALA A 5 -24.34 -14.12 4.34
N PRO A 6 -24.36 -15.04 5.32
CA PRO A 6 -24.77 -14.71 6.67
C PRO A 6 -23.78 -13.80 7.37
N THR A 7 -24.30 -12.93 8.24
CA THR A 7 -23.46 -12.13 9.12
C THR A 7 -23.08 -12.94 10.34
N LEU A 8 -21.78 -13.21 10.48
CA LEU A 8 -21.22 -13.87 11.66
C LEU A 8 -20.89 -12.85 12.77
N PRO A 9 -20.84 -13.28 14.05
CA PRO A 9 -20.31 -12.44 15.11
C PRO A 9 -18.87 -12.00 14.85
N LEU A 10 -18.46 -10.84 15.39
CA LEU A 10 -17.18 -10.15 15.11
C LEU A 10 -15.91 -11.03 15.27
N ARG A 11 -16.00 -12.13 15.99
CA ARG A 11 -14.86 -13.04 16.26
C ARG A 11 -14.76 -14.20 15.28
N TYR A 12 -15.65 -14.29 14.29
CA TYR A 12 -15.73 -15.42 13.35
C TYR A 12 -15.78 -14.90 11.92
N ALA A 13 -15.24 -15.69 11.00
CA ALA A 13 -15.38 -15.48 9.57
C ALA A 13 -15.76 -16.77 8.86
N LEU A 14 -16.31 -16.64 7.65
CA LEU A 14 -16.51 -17.77 6.76
C LEU A 14 -15.16 -18.28 6.31
N ASP A 15 -14.92 -19.59 6.53
CA ASP A 15 -13.67 -20.23 6.12
C ASP A 15 -13.71 -20.56 4.63
N GLU A 16 -14.84 -21.04 4.13
CA GLU A 16 -15.08 -21.23 2.71
C GLU A 16 -16.45 -20.67 2.29
N THR A 17 -16.46 -19.80 1.28
CA THR A 17 -17.70 -19.29 0.69
C THR A 17 -18.27 -20.22 -0.37
N LYS A 18 -17.58 -21.30 -0.75
CA LYS A 18 -17.95 -22.21 -1.83
C LYS A 18 -19.29 -22.94 -1.60
N GLY A 19 -19.70 -23.11 -0.34
CA GLY A 19 -20.98 -23.76 0.00
C GLY A 19 -22.20 -22.85 -0.08
N ILE A 20 -22.01 -21.53 -0.26
CA ILE A 20 -23.10 -20.57 -0.36
C ILE A 20 -23.34 -20.24 -1.84
N PRO A 21 -24.49 -20.68 -2.42
CA PRO A 21 -24.82 -20.37 -3.79
C PRO A 21 -25.12 -18.87 -3.95
N LYS A 22 -24.82 -18.30 -5.10
CA LYS A 22 -25.18 -16.91 -5.40
C LYS A 22 -26.69 -16.73 -5.56
N GLU A 23 -27.38 -17.76 -6.00
CA GLU A 23 -28.81 -17.78 -6.24
C GLU A 23 -29.42 -19.12 -5.82
N ILE A 24 -30.67 -19.06 -5.36
CA ILE A 24 -31.52 -20.23 -5.14
C ILE A 24 -32.65 -20.19 -6.16
N GLU A 25 -32.88 -21.32 -6.84
CA GLU A 25 -34.05 -21.53 -7.68
C GLU A 25 -35.22 -22.05 -6.84
N ILE A 26 -36.38 -21.44 -6.96
CA ILE A 26 -37.58 -21.77 -6.25
C ILE A 26 -38.60 -22.30 -7.26
N ALA A 27 -38.89 -23.58 -7.27
CA ALA A 27 -39.94 -24.18 -8.08
C ALA A 27 -41.24 -24.31 -7.27
N ILE A 28 -42.30 -23.72 -7.72
CA ILE A 28 -43.60 -23.71 -7.05
C ILE A 28 -44.60 -24.45 -7.90
N THR A 29 -45.26 -25.45 -7.33
CA THR A 29 -46.40 -26.14 -7.92
C THR A 29 -47.61 -25.82 -7.07
N ALA A 30 -48.60 -25.14 -7.65
CA ALA A 30 -49.84 -24.76 -6.98
C ALA A 30 -50.98 -24.68 -8.01
N SER A 31 -52.19 -24.32 -7.57
CA SER A 31 -53.32 -24.11 -8.48
C SER A 31 -53.04 -22.97 -9.48
N GLY A 32 -53.55 -23.10 -10.71
CA GLY A 32 -53.31 -22.09 -11.76
C GLY A 32 -53.71 -20.66 -11.37
N ASN A 33 -54.74 -20.53 -10.56
CA ASN A 33 -55.23 -19.22 -10.09
C ASN A 33 -54.24 -18.60 -9.05
N GLU A 34 -53.71 -19.41 -8.15
CA GLU A 34 -52.70 -18.96 -7.18
C GLU A 34 -51.40 -18.55 -7.87
N LEU A 35 -50.90 -19.36 -8.80
CA LEU A 35 -49.68 -19.04 -9.57
C LEU A 35 -49.84 -17.77 -10.37
N MET A 36 -51.02 -17.57 -11.03
CA MET A 36 -51.26 -16.35 -11.80
C MET A 36 -51.29 -15.09 -10.91
N SER A 37 -51.94 -15.18 -9.76
CA SER A 37 -52.02 -14.07 -8.79
C SER A 37 -50.64 -13.76 -8.20
N TYR A 38 -49.88 -14.79 -7.85
CA TYR A 38 -48.50 -14.62 -7.37
C TYR A 38 -47.57 -13.98 -8.39
N THR A 39 -47.56 -14.47 -9.64
CA THR A 39 -46.74 -13.97 -10.73
C THR A 39 -47.04 -12.51 -11.03
N PHE A 40 -48.33 -12.14 -11.05
CA PHE A 40 -48.75 -10.75 -11.30
C PHE A 40 -48.24 -9.80 -10.21
N ARG A 41 -48.36 -10.17 -8.94
CA ARG A 41 -47.86 -9.37 -7.82
C ARG A 41 -46.34 -9.31 -7.77
N GLN A 42 -45.67 -10.42 -8.04
CA GLN A 42 -44.20 -10.48 -8.06
C GLN A 42 -43.60 -9.61 -9.16
N TRP A 43 -44.32 -9.39 -10.25
CA TRP A 43 -43.85 -8.53 -11.35
C TRP A 43 -43.65 -7.06 -10.90
N PHE A 44 -44.47 -6.58 -9.98
CA PHE A 44 -44.40 -5.22 -9.46
C PHE A 44 -43.61 -5.10 -8.16
N ALA A 45 -43.21 -6.22 -7.57
CA ALA A 45 -42.39 -6.24 -6.34
C ALA A 45 -40.89 -6.11 -6.64
N ALA A 46 -40.14 -5.55 -5.68
CA ALA A 46 -38.69 -5.59 -5.72
C ALA A 46 -38.20 -7.05 -5.72
N LYS A 47 -37.10 -7.31 -6.46
CA LYS A 47 -36.47 -8.65 -6.43
C LYS A 47 -35.95 -8.93 -5.02
N PRO A 48 -36.50 -9.93 -4.31
CA PRO A 48 -36.09 -10.21 -2.94
C PRO A 48 -34.69 -10.83 -2.92
N ILE A 49 -33.89 -10.45 -1.91
CA ILE A 49 -32.58 -11.01 -1.65
C ILE A 49 -32.70 -11.81 -0.34
N LEU A 50 -32.38 -13.11 -0.40
CA LEU A 50 -32.37 -13.95 0.79
C LEU A 50 -31.10 -13.65 1.61
N LYS A 51 -31.27 -13.03 2.76
CA LYS A 51 -30.22 -12.89 3.77
C LYS A 51 -30.26 -14.10 4.67
N LEU A 52 -29.22 -14.94 4.61
CA LEU A 52 -29.16 -16.13 5.45
C LEU A 52 -29.03 -15.72 6.92
N ALA A 53 -30.00 -16.11 7.73
CA ALA A 53 -29.97 -15.93 9.17
C ALA A 53 -29.40 -17.19 9.84
N ILE A 54 -28.54 -16.99 10.83
CA ILE A 54 -27.92 -18.05 11.63
C ILE A 54 -28.33 -17.87 13.09
N ASP A 55 -28.66 -18.97 13.74
CA ASP A 55 -28.80 -18.98 15.18
C ASP A 55 -27.41 -18.91 15.83
N THR A 56 -27.15 -17.83 16.54
CA THR A 56 -25.87 -17.60 17.25
C THR A 56 -25.59 -18.67 18.32
N LEU A 57 -26.60 -19.37 18.79
CA LEU A 57 -26.45 -20.50 19.72
C LEU A 57 -25.82 -21.74 19.09
N GLN A 58 -25.81 -21.84 17.77
CA GLN A 58 -25.18 -22.94 17.03
C GLN A 58 -23.69 -22.70 16.74
N ILE A 59 -23.16 -21.53 17.08
CA ILE A 59 -21.77 -21.19 16.82
C ILE A 59 -20.88 -21.77 17.93
N LEU A 60 -20.05 -22.74 17.54
CA LEU A 60 -19.05 -23.33 18.42
C LEU A 60 -17.79 -22.45 18.52
N PRO A 61 -17.13 -22.40 19.69
CA PRO A 61 -15.92 -21.57 19.88
C PRO A 61 -14.76 -21.91 18.93
N GLU A 62 -14.63 -23.16 18.55
CA GLU A 62 -13.55 -23.71 17.69
C GLU A 62 -13.85 -23.62 16.20
N GLY A 63 -15.03 -23.11 15.83
CA GLY A 63 -15.49 -23.12 14.46
C GLY A 63 -16.24 -24.42 14.11
N GLY A 64 -16.65 -24.56 12.87
CA GLY A 64 -17.38 -25.73 12.42
C GLY A 64 -18.17 -25.52 11.13
N TYR A 65 -19.15 -26.39 10.93
CA TYR A 65 -20.06 -26.33 9.80
C TYR A 65 -21.46 -25.97 10.25
N ILE A 66 -22.10 -25.10 9.50
CA ILE A 66 -23.54 -24.81 9.64
C ILE A 66 -24.23 -25.31 8.37
N SER A 67 -25.29 -26.06 8.56
CA SER A 67 -26.15 -26.53 7.48
C SER A 67 -27.58 -26.02 7.69
N ILE A 68 -28.08 -25.28 6.71
CA ILE A 68 -29.45 -24.78 6.70
C ILE A 68 -30.24 -25.62 5.75
N GLY A 69 -31.12 -26.46 6.32
CA GLY A 69 -31.96 -27.38 5.56
C GLY A 69 -33.14 -26.67 4.91
N ARG A 70 -33.84 -27.43 4.04
CA ARG A 70 -34.95 -26.93 3.20
C ARG A 70 -36.04 -26.24 4.02
N GLU A 71 -36.48 -26.79 5.15
CA GLU A 71 -37.58 -26.20 5.94
C GLU A 71 -37.21 -24.81 6.48
N GLU A 72 -35.97 -24.70 6.97
CA GLU A 72 -35.46 -23.44 7.47
C GLU A 72 -35.27 -22.41 6.33
N LEU A 73 -34.76 -22.84 5.17
CA LEU A 73 -34.66 -22.00 3.99
C LEU A 73 -36.02 -21.45 3.54
N ILE A 74 -37.05 -22.32 3.48
CA ILE A 74 -38.42 -21.91 3.15
C ILE A 74 -38.92 -20.89 4.18
N ARG A 75 -38.67 -21.09 5.45
CA ARG A 75 -39.03 -20.14 6.52
C ARG A 75 -38.37 -18.79 6.33
N GLN A 76 -37.07 -18.76 6.03
CA GLN A 76 -36.34 -17.52 5.80
C GLN A 76 -36.78 -16.82 4.52
N ILE A 77 -37.09 -17.55 3.46
CA ILE A 77 -37.67 -17.02 2.20
C ILE A 77 -39.02 -16.36 2.46
N LYS A 78 -39.90 -17.02 3.25
CA LYS A 78 -41.19 -16.43 3.64
C LYS A 78 -41.03 -15.14 4.42
N ASN A 79 -40.09 -15.08 5.33
CA ASN A 79 -39.81 -13.88 6.13
C ASN A 79 -39.19 -12.74 5.32
N THR A 80 -38.56 -13.04 4.18
CA THR A 80 -37.86 -12.05 3.34
C THR A 80 -38.74 -11.57 2.18
N ASN A 81 -39.73 -12.37 1.77
CA ASN A 81 -40.60 -12.09 0.62
C ASN A 81 -42.07 -12.10 1.06
N ASP A 82 -42.60 -10.91 1.34
CA ASP A 82 -43.99 -10.74 1.78
C ASP A 82 -45.01 -11.31 0.77
N VAL A 83 -44.79 -11.10 -0.54
CA VAL A 83 -45.66 -11.61 -1.58
C VAL A 83 -45.68 -13.14 -1.59
N PHE A 84 -44.51 -13.76 -1.38
CA PHE A 84 -44.41 -15.21 -1.26
C PHE A 84 -45.10 -15.73 0.00
N ASN A 85 -44.92 -15.05 1.12
CA ASN A 85 -45.52 -15.40 2.40
C ASN A 85 -47.02 -15.28 2.37
N GLU A 86 -47.58 -14.19 1.87
CA GLU A 86 -49.03 -13.99 1.74
C GLU A 86 -49.73 -15.08 0.92
N HIS A 87 -49.10 -15.52 -0.21
CA HIS A 87 -49.68 -16.51 -1.08
C HIS A 87 -49.53 -17.97 -0.61
N PHE A 88 -48.37 -18.29 -0.02
CA PHE A 88 -48.02 -19.70 0.23
C PHE A 88 -47.85 -20.05 1.71
N ASN A 89 -48.19 -19.16 2.64
CA ASN A 89 -48.07 -19.47 4.06
C ASN A 89 -49.11 -20.48 4.55
N ASN A 90 -50.34 -20.39 4.04
CA ASN A 90 -51.49 -21.23 4.42
C ASN A 90 -52.00 -22.11 3.29
N SER A 91 -51.31 -22.23 2.15
CA SER A 91 -51.71 -23.06 1.07
C SER A 91 -51.33 -24.51 1.33
N ASN A 92 -52.34 -25.36 1.54
CA ASN A 92 -52.14 -26.79 1.73
C ASN A 92 -51.84 -27.51 0.40
N ASP A 93 -52.12 -26.87 -0.73
CA ASP A 93 -51.98 -27.45 -2.08
C ASP A 93 -50.70 -27.03 -2.79
N ALA A 94 -49.95 -26.06 -2.23
CA ALA A 94 -48.70 -25.60 -2.81
C ALA A 94 -47.51 -26.48 -2.43
N HIS A 95 -46.85 -27.04 -3.44
CA HIS A 95 -45.57 -27.74 -3.26
C HIS A 95 -44.42 -26.87 -3.70
N ILE A 96 -43.46 -26.59 -2.75
CA ILE A 96 -42.30 -25.76 -2.95
C ILE A 96 -41.05 -26.62 -3.00
N ALA A 97 -40.32 -26.61 -4.11
CA ALA A 97 -39.01 -27.23 -4.24
C ALA A 97 -37.92 -26.17 -4.34
N LEU A 98 -36.78 -26.39 -3.70
CA LEU A 98 -35.62 -25.52 -3.71
C LEU A 98 -34.43 -26.20 -4.37
N PHE A 99 -33.63 -25.47 -5.14
CA PHE A 99 -32.38 -25.91 -5.74
C PHE A 99 -31.27 -24.87 -5.49
N PRO A 100 -30.27 -25.19 -4.66
CA PRO A 100 -30.14 -26.38 -3.84
C PRO A 100 -31.18 -26.43 -2.69
N ASP A 101 -31.45 -27.60 -2.18
CA ASP A 101 -32.43 -27.83 -1.09
C ASP A 101 -31.81 -27.66 0.30
N TYR A 102 -30.51 -27.52 0.40
CA TYR A 102 -29.76 -27.14 1.60
C TYR A 102 -28.58 -26.22 1.25
N ILE A 103 -28.15 -25.44 2.21
CA ILE A 103 -26.93 -24.61 2.13
C ILE A 103 -26.06 -24.98 3.32
N SER A 104 -24.79 -25.31 3.05
CA SER A 104 -23.82 -25.57 4.10
C SER A 104 -22.57 -24.73 3.87
N PHE A 105 -22.00 -24.21 4.94
CA PHE A 105 -20.75 -23.45 4.91
C PHE A 105 -19.96 -23.67 6.20
N SER A 106 -18.67 -23.49 6.10
CA SER A 106 -17.77 -23.57 7.25
C SER A 106 -17.46 -22.16 7.78
N TYR A 107 -17.21 -22.09 9.08
CA TYR A 107 -16.78 -20.88 9.76
C TYR A 107 -15.68 -21.22 10.76
N ALA A 108 -14.79 -20.27 10.99
CA ALA A 108 -13.71 -20.43 11.95
C ALA A 108 -13.51 -19.15 12.77
N PRO A 109 -12.94 -19.25 13.99
CA PRO A 109 -12.60 -18.08 14.78
C PRO A 109 -11.49 -17.27 14.09
N LEU A 110 -11.57 -15.96 14.23
CA LEU A 110 -10.51 -15.05 13.81
C LEU A 110 -9.36 -15.09 14.82
N ILE A 111 -8.15 -15.18 14.31
CA ILE A 111 -6.92 -15.02 15.07
C ILE A 111 -6.52 -13.55 15.01
N GLU A 112 -6.05 -13.02 16.14
CA GLU A 112 -5.45 -11.70 16.24
C GLU A 112 -3.93 -11.85 16.26
N GLU A 113 -3.26 -11.05 15.44
CA GLU A 113 -1.81 -10.93 15.42
C GLU A 113 -1.40 -9.46 15.31
N LYS A 114 -0.36 -9.06 16.04
CA LYS A 114 0.25 -7.75 15.89
C LYS A 114 1.25 -7.77 14.75
N VAL A 115 1.13 -6.83 13.85
CA VAL A 115 1.94 -6.72 12.64
C VAL A 115 2.50 -5.32 12.51
N GLY A 116 3.77 -5.21 12.09
CA GLY A 116 4.41 -3.94 11.85
C GLY A 116 3.86 -3.26 10.59
N VAL A 117 3.98 -1.95 10.53
CA VAL A 117 3.55 -1.14 9.39
C VAL A 117 4.75 -0.47 8.75
N PHE A 118 4.78 -0.38 7.43
CA PHE A 118 5.78 0.40 6.71
C PHE A 118 5.12 1.32 5.68
N PHE A 119 5.80 2.43 5.39
CA PHE A 119 5.35 3.37 4.36
C PHE A 119 5.67 2.83 2.97
N GLY A 120 4.65 2.44 2.23
CA GLY A 120 4.79 1.88 0.88
C GLY A 120 4.69 2.90 -0.25
N GLY A 121 4.34 4.15 0.07
CA GLY A 121 4.23 5.25 -0.89
C GLY A 121 5.55 5.96 -1.17
N GLN A 122 5.48 7.03 -1.94
CA GLN A 122 6.57 7.98 -2.16
C GLN A 122 6.17 9.35 -1.64
N VAL A 123 7.13 10.08 -1.06
CA VAL A 123 6.90 11.48 -0.68
C VAL A 123 7.21 12.36 -1.88
N ASP A 124 6.19 13.10 -2.32
CA ASP A 124 6.32 14.08 -3.40
C ASP A 124 6.47 15.49 -2.82
N LEU A 125 7.65 16.06 -3.00
CA LEU A 125 7.98 17.42 -2.58
C LEU A 125 7.76 18.46 -3.70
N GLY A 126 7.39 18.03 -4.91
CA GLY A 126 7.32 18.83 -6.13
C GLY A 126 8.64 18.90 -6.90
N GLU A 127 8.58 18.90 -8.23
CA GLU A 127 9.74 18.75 -9.14
C GLU A 127 10.79 19.85 -9.00
N GLU A 128 10.41 21.08 -8.63
CA GLU A 128 11.34 22.24 -8.50
C GLU A 128 11.57 22.66 -7.04
N SER A 129 11.33 21.75 -6.10
CA SER A 129 11.44 22.12 -4.70
C SER A 129 12.88 22.06 -4.20
N ASN A 130 13.42 23.21 -3.77
CA ASN A 130 14.66 23.25 -2.99
C ASN A 130 14.39 22.78 -1.54
N ARG A 131 13.83 21.59 -1.38
CA ARG A 131 13.42 21.04 -0.09
C ARG A 131 13.85 19.58 0.00
N VAL A 132 14.03 19.11 1.21
CA VAL A 132 14.39 17.71 1.48
C VAL A 132 13.51 17.16 2.60
N LEU A 133 13.17 15.87 2.49
CA LEU A 133 12.54 15.13 3.57
C LEU A 133 13.62 14.79 4.61
N VAL A 134 13.50 15.38 5.80
CA VAL A 134 14.42 15.16 6.94
C VAL A 134 14.04 13.89 7.68
N SER A 135 12.75 13.72 7.97
CA SER A 135 12.26 12.55 8.69
C SER A 135 10.86 12.15 8.24
N LEU A 136 10.56 10.85 8.37
CA LEU A 136 9.25 10.28 8.19
C LEU A 136 9.02 9.28 9.32
N THR A 137 7.95 9.48 10.07
CA THR A 137 7.52 8.60 11.15
C THR A 137 6.07 8.19 10.96
N MET A 138 5.70 7.05 11.53
CA MET A 138 4.32 6.54 11.45
C MET A 138 3.80 6.20 12.83
N GLU A 139 2.54 6.48 13.09
CA GLU A 139 1.89 6.14 14.34
C GLU A 139 0.47 5.62 14.09
N PRO A 140 0.10 4.42 14.59
CA PRO A 140 0.96 3.47 15.30
C PRO A 140 1.96 2.74 14.37
N GLU A 141 3.08 2.27 14.93
CA GLU A 141 4.07 1.44 14.20
C GLU A 141 3.60 -0.01 14.02
N GLU A 142 2.65 -0.46 14.86
CA GLU A 142 2.05 -1.79 14.81
C GLU A 142 0.52 -1.69 14.85
N VAL A 143 -0.14 -2.59 14.15
CA VAL A 143 -1.61 -2.72 14.13
C VAL A 143 -2.02 -4.16 14.40
N SER A 144 -3.26 -4.36 14.89
CA SER A 144 -3.84 -5.69 15.04
C SER A 144 -4.44 -6.16 13.72
N ALA A 145 -3.98 -7.30 13.24
CA ALA A 145 -4.50 -8.03 12.09
C ALA A 145 -5.41 -9.16 12.56
N PHE A 146 -6.65 -9.18 12.07
CA PHE A 146 -7.64 -10.22 12.37
C PHE A 146 -7.94 -10.99 11.10
N GLY A 147 -7.75 -12.30 11.12
CA GLY A 147 -8.00 -13.16 9.97
C GLY A 147 -8.15 -14.63 10.37
N LEU A 148 -8.53 -15.47 9.41
CA LEU A 148 -8.46 -16.90 9.56
C LEU A 148 -6.99 -17.36 9.68
N ASN A 149 -6.76 -18.51 10.28
CA ASN A 149 -5.40 -19.03 10.46
C ASN A 149 -4.61 -19.05 9.14
N THR A 150 -5.22 -19.51 8.06
CA THR A 150 -4.60 -19.55 6.72
C THR A 150 -4.20 -18.17 6.19
N SER A 151 -5.03 -17.15 6.45
CA SER A 151 -4.74 -15.76 6.04
C SER A 151 -3.63 -15.15 6.88
N ILE A 152 -3.61 -15.42 8.18
CA ILE A 152 -2.56 -14.95 9.10
C ILE A 152 -1.24 -15.68 8.81
N ASP A 153 -1.25 -16.99 8.53
CA ASP A 153 -0.04 -17.71 8.14
C ASP A 153 0.53 -17.19 6.82
N SER A 154 -0.32 -16.84 5.85
CA SER A 154 0.11 -16.20 4.61
C SER A 154 0.77 -14.84 4.87
N LEU A 155 0.24 -14.06 5.81
CA LEU A 155 0.80 -12.77 6.22
C LEU A 155 2.18 -12.95 6.87
N ARG A 156 2.35 -13.96 7.72
CA ARG A 156 3.65 -14.31 8.33
C ARG A 156 4.72 -14.66 7.29
N MET A 157 4.33 -15.39 6.23
CA MET A 157 5.23 -15.74 5.13
C MET A 157 5.71 -14.52 4.33
N THR A 158 4.96 -13.43 4.32
CA THR A 158 5.30 -12.16 3.66
C THR A 158 5.99 -11.15 4.59
N GLN A 159 6.77 -11.62 5.56
CA GLN A 159 7.51 -10.84 6.55
C GLN A 159 6.65 -10.22 7.67
N GLY A 160 5.35 -10.46 7.73
CA GLY A 160 4.48 -9.93 8.77
C GLY A 160 4.38 -8.40 8.80
N LEU A 161 4.54 -7.75 7.64
CA LEU A 161 4.49 -6.30 7.51
C LEU A 161 3.30 -5.88 6.65
N ILE A 162 2.66 -4.80 7.04
CA ILE A 162 1.55 -4.18 6.31
C ILE A 162 2.01 -2.88 5.67
N SER A 163 1.76 -2.75 4.37
CA SER A 163 2.05 -1.52 3.62
C SER A 163 0.93 -0.50 3.78
N THR A 164 1.29 0.78 3.81
CA THR A 164 0.34 1.85 3.50
C THR A 164 -0.04 1.83 2.01
N GLU A 165 -1.08 2.60 1.64
CA GLU A 165 -1.37 2.88 0.23
C GLU A 165 -0.13 3.43 -0.49
N GLN A 166 0.04 3.00 -1.76
CA GLN A 166 1.20 3.36 -2.58
C GLN A 166 1.03 4.71 -3.31
N SER A 167 -0.04 5.44 -3.02
CA SER A 167 -0.27 6.77 -3.60
C SER A 167 0.81 7.75 -3.17
N PRO A 168 1.30 8.62 -4.08
CA PRO A 168 2.27 9.66 -3.71
C PRO A 168 1.70 10.59 -2.64
N LEU A 169 2.47 10.81 -1.57
CA LEU A 169 2.11 11.74 -0.50
C LEU A 169 2.66 13.12 -0.86
N ALA A 170 1.78 14.01 -1.36
CA ALA A 170 2.16 15.37 -1.71
C ALA A 170 2.38 16.22 -0.45
N VAL A 171 3.64 16.60 -0.18
CA VAL A 171 4.02 17.45 0.94
C VAL A 171 4.42 18.83 0.42
N THR A 172 3.48 19.77 0.48
CA THR A 172 3.64 21.12 -0.09
C THR A 172 4.21 22.14 0.90
N LYS A 173 4.24 21.84 2.19
CA LYS A 173 4.65 22.77 3.25
C LYS A 173 5.98 22.35 3.86
N GLU A 174 6.78 23.33 4.26
CA GLU A 174 7.96 23.14 5.09
C GLU A 174 7.57 22.91 6.55
N GLY A 175 8.47 22.29 7.31
CA GLY A 175 8.25 21.92 8.70
C GLY A 175 7.53 20.60 8.86
N ILE A 176 6.87 20.41 10.00
CA ILE A 176 6.21 19.17 10.37
C ILE A 176 4.78 19.18 9.82
N SER A 177 4.41 18.09 9.14
CA SER A 177 3.07 17.87 8.61
C SER A 177 2.64 16.44 8.88
N SER A 178 1.36 16.24 9.24
CA SER A 178 0.81 14.91 9.53
C SER A 178 -0.33 14.59 8.57
N TYR A 179 -0.34 13.34 8.08
CA TYR A 179 -1.28 12.84 7.10
C TYR A 179 -1.85 11.51 7.56
N ARG A 180 -3.15 11.33 7.41
CA ARG A 180 -3.78 10.03 7.64
C ARG A 180 -3.72 9.22 6.35
N VAL A 181 -3.07 8.05 6.41
CA VAL A 181 -2.86 7.17 5.25
C VAL A 181 -3.48 5.81 5.55
N ALA A 182 -4.26 5.29 4.62
CA ALA A 182 -4.90 3.99 4.75
C ALA A 182 -3.87 2.85 4.62
N LEU A 183 -4.18 1.72 5.26
CA LEU A 183 -3.38 0.50 5.17
C LEU A 183 -3.98 -0.45 4.13
N ILE A 184 -3.13 -1.18 3.42
CA ILE A 184 -3.54 -2.21 2.47
C ILE A 184 -3.72 -3.52 3.23
N ALA A 185 -4.98 -3.87 3.52
CA ALA A 185 -5.29 -5.15 4.14
C ALA A 185 -5.14 -6.29 3.13
N PRO A 186 -4.40 -7.37 3.46
CA PRO A 186 -4.39 -8.59 2.67
C PRO A 186 -5.76 -9.25 2.60
N ASN A 187 -5.98 -10.09 1.57
CA ASN A 187 -7.24 -10.80 1.41
C ASN A 187 -7.57 -11.65 2.65
N GLY A 188 -8.78 -11.49 3.17
CA GLY A 188 -9.25 -12.22 4.35
C GLY A 188 -8.67 -11.71 5.68
N VAL A 189 -7.98 -10.57 5.69
CA VAL A 189 -7.44 -9.92 6.89
C VAL A 189 -8.14 -8.58 7.10
N ARG A 190 -8.57 -8.33 8.33
CA ARG A 190 -9.09 -7.03 8.79
C ARG A 190 -8.06 -6.38 9.70
N LEU A 191 -7.73 -5.13 9.47
CA LEU A 191 -6.78 -4.36 10.26
C LEU A 191 -7.51 -3.44 11.25
N THR A 192 -6.92 -3.27 12.43
CA THR A 192 -7.41 -2.33 13.44
C THR A 192 -6.23 -1.65 14.12
N PRO A 193 -6.03 -0.34 13.96
CA PRO A 193 -6.74 0.55 13.02
C PRO A 193 -6.47 0.20 11.54
N ASP A 194 -7.32 0.70 10.64
CA ASP A 194 -7.21 0.52 9.17
C ASP A 194 -6.36 1.59 8.49
N SER A 195 -5.86 2.54 9.26
CA SER A 195 -5.09 3.69 8.80
C SER A 195 -4.10 4.12 9.87
N VAL A 196 -3.00 4.73 9.44
CA VAL A 196 -1.96 5.28 10.30
C VAL A 196 -1.75 6.78 10.02
N THR A 197 -1.20 7.48 11.00
CA THR A 197 -0.74 8.86 10.83
C THR A 197 0.72 8.84 10.39
N VAL A 198 1.00 9.34 9.20
CA VAL A 198 2.35 9.55 8.68
C VAL A 198 2.72 11.00 8.99
N THR A 199 3.77 11.20 9.76
CA THR A 199 4.31 12.52 10.07
C THR A 199 5.61 12.71 9.31
N THR A 200 5.68 13.78 8.52
CA THR A 200 6.85 14.15 7.72
C THR A 200 7.42 15.45 8.23
N GLU A 201 8.75 15.54 8.23
CA GLU A 201 9.48 16.78 8.47
C GLU A 201 10.24 17.15 7.20
N VAL A 202 9.94 18.32 6.66
CA VAL A 202 10.53 18.84 5.42
C VAL A 202 11.24 20.15 5.72
N ALA A 203 12.51 20.26 5.32
CA ALA A 203 13.28 21.47 5.48
C ALA A 203 13.74 22.06 4.13
N PRO A 204 13.88 23.41 4.02
CA PRO A 204 14.42 24.03 2.85
C PRO A 204 15.92 23.81 2.73
N LEU A 205 16.38 23.62 1.50
CA LEU A 205 17.80 23.58 1.17
C LEU A 205 18.28 24.98 0.80
N LYS A 206 19.43 25.37 1.33
CA LYS A 206 20.08 26.63 1.02
C LYS A 206 21.20 26.44 0.01
N TYR A 207 21.32 27.40 -0.91
CA TYR A 207 22.43 27.47 -1.85
C TYR A 207 23.68 27.92 -1.14
N ASN A 208 24.76 27.15 -1.29
CA ASN A 208 26.07 27.44 -0.76
C ASN A 208 27.12 27.25 -1.85
N SER A 209 28.27 27.90 -1.70
CA SER A 209 29.40 27.70 -2.60
C SER A 209 30.72 27.98 -1.89
N PHE A 210 31.79 27.33 -2.34
CA PHE A 210 33.15 27.61 -1.94
C PHE A 210 34.12 27.43 -3.10
N ILE A 211 35.35 27.94 -2.95
CA ILE A 211 36.40 27.78 -3.95
C ILE A 211 37.32 26.66 -3.48
N ALA A 212 37.36 25.55 -4.25
CA ALA A 212 38.35 24.51 -4.08
C ALA A 212 39.65 24.93 -4.76
N SER A 213 40.63 25.34 -3.98
CA SER A 213 41.89 25.89 -4.47
C SER A 213 42.94 24.86 -4.84
N ASN A 214 42.66 23.57 -4.62
CA ASN A 214 43.58 22.50 -4.94
C ASN A 214 42.80 21.36 -5.67
N ILE A 215 43.06 21.23 -6.97
CA ILE A 215 42.55 20.10 -7.76
C ILE A 215 43.62 19.02 -7.76
N MET A 216 43.29 17.84 -7.22
CA MET A 216 44.19 16.70 -7.17
C MET A 216 44.41 16.14 -8.59
N VAL A 217 45.63 15.70 -8.87
CA VAL A 217 45.95 15.00 -10.12
C VAL A 217 46.16 13.53 -9.82
N ARG A 218 45.50 12.67 -10.58
CA ARG A 218 45.64 11.22 -10.50
C ARG A 218 46.36 10.67 -11.71
N ASN A 219 47.06 9.55 -11.51
CA ASN A 219 47.74 8.77 -12.57
C ASN A 219 48.81 9.56 -13.35
N LEU A 220 49.44 10.58 -12.71
CA LEU A 220 50.57 11.29 -13.30
C LEU A 220 51.85 10.46 -13.07
N GLU A 221 52.63 10.21 -14.11
CA GLU A 221 53.93 9.56 -14.03
C GLU A 221 54.95 10.47 -13.29
N GLU A 222 55.91 9.85 -12.58
CA GLU A 222 56.86 10.54 -11.71
C GLU A 222 57.77 11.57 -12.43
N ASP A 223 58.01 11.38 -13.73
CA ASP A 223 58.87 12.22 -14.55
C ASP A 223 58.14 13.44 -15.16
N TYR A 224 56.86 13.64 -14.84
CA TYR A 224 56.04 14.70 -15.42
C TYR A 224 55.46 15.66 -14.38
N ASN A 225 55.36 16.92 -14.77
CA ASN A 225 54.69 17.94 -13.99
C ASN A 225 53.48 18.47 -14.77
N ILE A 226 52.37 18.68 -14.11
CA ILE A 226 51.15 19.18 -14.74
C ILE A 226 50.70 20.50 -14.10
N ARG A 227 50.34 21.46 -14.92
CA ARG A 227 49.71 22.72 -14.48
C ARG A 227 48.29 22.79 -15.02
N LEU A 228 47.34 23.06 -14.13
CA LEU A 228 45.93 23.17 -14.44
C LEU A 228 45.46 24.63 -14.54
N PHE A 229 44.61 24.93 -15.51
CA PHE A 229 44.11 26.29 -15.75
C PHE A 229 42.55 26.24 -15.91
N PRO A 230 41.80 26.84 -14.99
CA PRO A 230 42.25 27.43 -13.72
C PRO A 230 42.74 26.35 -12.75
N SER A 231 43.54 26.72 -11.76
CA SER A 231 44.03 25.83 -10.68
C SER A 231 43.01 25.67 -9.56
N SER A 232 41.90 26.40 -9.60
CA SER A 232 40.79 26.33 -8.63
C SER A 232 39.46 26.31 -9.34
N ILE A 233 38.49 25.70 -8.69
CA ILE A 233 37.11 25.66 -9.18
C ILE A 233 36.15 26.12 -8.10
N LYS A 234 35.02 26.69 -8.52
CA LYS A 234 33.92 26.95 -7.62
C LYS A 234 33.05 25.72 -7.53
N VAL A 235 32.79 25.27 -6.31
CA VAL A 235 31.86 24.17 -5.99
C VAL A 235 30.61 24.79 -5.41
N SER A 236 29.47 24.61 -6.08
CA SER A 236 28.16 25.08 -5.65
C SER A 236 27.29 23.90 -5.28
N TYR A 237 26.47 24.01 -4.25
CA TYR A 237 25.62 22.93 -3.76
C TYR A 237 24.43 23.45 -2.97
N LEU A 238 23.43 22.60 -2.80
CA LEU A 238 22.34 22.81 -1.86
C LEU A 238 22.55 21.94 -0.62
N ALA A 239 22.33 22.50 0.56
CA ALA A 239 22.40 21.81 1.84
C ALA A 239 21.44 22.40 2.87
N LEU A 240 21.18 21.65 3.94
CA LEU A 240 20.49 22.17 5.12
C LEU A 240 21.30 23.27 5.81
N ASP A 241 20.62 24.13 6.55
CA ASP A 241 21.23 25.30 7.21
C ASP A 241 22.25 24.95 8.31
N ASP A 242 22.14 23.78 8.89
CA ASP A 242 23.00 23.27 9.95
C ASP A 242 24.31 22.66 9.44
N VAL A 243 24.44 22.46 8.14
CA VAL A 243 25.64 21.90 7.50
C VAL A 243 26.75 22.96 7.42
N LYS A 244 27.83 22.75 8.16
CA LYS A 244 28.94 23.71 8.23
C LYS A 244 29.85 23.63 7.00
N LEU A 245 30.14 24.78 6.41
CA LEU A 245 31.03 24.89 5.26
C LEU A 245 32.43 24.31 5.52
N SER A 246 32.97 24.47 6.74
CA SER A 246 34.29 23.93 7.14
C SER A 246 34.36 22.41 6.97
N ASP A 247 33.28 21.72 7.33
CA ASP A 247 33.24 20.27 7.33
C ASP A 247 33.11 19.74 5.89
N ILE A 248 32.37 20.47 5.06
CA ILE A 248 32.18 20.15 3.65
C ILE A 248 33.44 20.40 2.85
N SER A 249 34.09 21.57 3.01
CA SER A 249 35.31 21.90 2.26
C SER A 249 36.47 20.97 2.57
N ALA A 250 36.50 20.38 3.79
CA ALA A 250 37.51 19.41 4.18
C ALA A 250 37.27 18.01 3.58
N GLN A 251 36.06 17.70 3.15
CA GLN A 251 35.69 16.38 2.59
C GLN A 251 35.69 16.36 1.05
N ILE A 252 35.53 17.53 0.41
CA ILE A 252 35.44 17.62 -1.05
C ILE A 252 36.83 17.89 -1.63
N HIS A 253 37.35 16.89 -2.33
CA HIS A 253 38.66 16.96 -3.00
C HIS A 253 38.47 16.74 -4.51
N PRO A 254 38.28 17.81 -5.30
CA PRO A 254 38.18 17.69 -6.74
C PRO A 254 39.46 17.08 -7.34
N TYR A 255 39.32 16.26 -8.35
CA TYR A 255 40.46 15.69 -9.06
C TYR A 255 40.26 15.64 -10.58
N VAL A 256 41.37 15.59 -11.28
CA VAL A 256 41.46 15.25 -12.71
C VAL A 256 42.25 13.98 -12.87
N ASP A 257 41.99 13.22 -13.92
CA ASP A 257 42.66 11.98 -14.23
C ASP A 257 43.47 12.11 -15.52
N VAL A 258 44.78 11.90 -15.43
CA VAL A 258 45.69 12.01 -16.57
C VAL A 258 45.48 10.90 -17.58
N ASP A 259 44.98 9.74 -17.16
CA ASP A 259 44.66 8.63 -18.09
C ASP A 259 43.54 8.97 -19.09
N GLU A 260 42.81 10.06 -18.86
CA GLU A 260 41.81 10.57 -19.82
C GLU A 260 42.43 11.38 -20.98
N ILE A 261 43.73 11.60 -20.96
CA ILE A 261 44.41 12.32 -22.01
C ILE A 261 44.59 11.40 -23.24
N THR A 262 43.92 11.81 -24.30
CA THR A 262 44.02 11.15 -25.62
C THR A 262 44.53 12.18 -26.66
N GLU A 263 44.92 11.72 -27.84
CA GLU A 263 45.39 12.58 -28.90
C GLU A 263 44.32 13.63 -29.27
N GLY A 264 44.61 14.91 -29.03
CA GLY A 264 43.70 16.03 -29.23
C GLY A 264 42.90 16.51 -28.02
N THR A 265 43.02 15.87 -26.85
CA THR A 265 42.40 16.31 -25.60
C THR A 265 43.02 17.64 -25.16
N LYS A 266 42.20 18.70 -25.02
CA LYS A 266 42.65 20.03 -24.55
C LYS A 266 42.25 20.34 -23.12
N LYS A 267 41.26 19.63 -22.60
CA LYS A 267 40.69 19.84 -21.26
C LYS A 267 40.47 18.51 -20.56
N LEU A 268 40.72 18.50 -19.25
CA LEU A 268 40.43 17.40 -18.37
C LEU A 268 39.17 17.70 -17.56
N LYS A 269 38.27 16.70 -17.47
CA LYS A 269 37.07 16.83 -16.69
C LYS A 269 37.39 16.77 -15.19
N VAL A 270 36.82 17.71 -14.42
CA VAL A 270 36.94 17.69 -12.98
C VAL A 270 35.89 16.78 -12.38
N ARG A 271 36.30 15.92 -11.47
CA ARG A 271 35.45 14.97 -10.81
C ARG A 271 35.57 15.06 -9.30
N LEU A 272 34.55 14.57 -8.60
CA LEU A 272 34.56 14.39 -7.15
C LEU A 272 34.63 12.90 -6.82
N PRO A 273 35.58 12.45 -5.99
CA PRO A 273 35.73 11.02 -5.64
C PRO A 273 34.58 10.55 -4.76
N MET A 274 34.08 11.40 -3.89
CA MET A 274 32.98 11.13 -2.98
C MET A 274 32.17 12.41 -2.79
N VAL A 275 30.86 12.26 -2.78
CA VAL A 275 29.91 13.34 -2.48
C VAL A 275 29.26 13.02 -1.13
N PRO A 276 29.38 13.90 -0.13
CA PRO A 276 28.66 13.75 1.12
C PRO A 276 27.15 13.66 0.88
N LYS A 277 26.45 12.82 1.63
CA LYS A 277 25.00 12.58 1.46
C LYS A 277 24.13 13.79 1.78
N GLU A 278 24.68 14.70 2.56
CA GLU A 278 24.06 15.94 3.00
C GLU A 278 24.01 17.00 1.88
N LEU A 279 24.71 16.77 0.76
CA LEU A 279 24.78 17.70 -0.36
C LEU A 279 23.87 17.28 -1.51
N HIS A 280 23.15 18.25 -2.02
CA HIS A 280 22.23 18.08 -3.14
C HIS A 280 22.65 19.01 -4.29
N MET A 281 22.38 18.62 -5.53
CA MET A 281 22.57 19.43 -6.74
C MET A 281 23.95 20.08 -6.86
N ILE A 282 25.02 19.28 -6.72
CA ILE A 282 26.41 19.80 -6.81
C ILE A 282 26.72 20.20 -8.24
N GLN A 283 27.31 21.40 -8.38
CA GLN A 283 27.81 21.96 -9.64
C GLN A 283 29.25 22.39 -9.48
N LEU A 284 30.06 22.11 -10.50
CA LEU A 284 31.46 22.51 -10.58
C LEU A 284 31.61 23.58 -11.68
N GLU A 285 32.24 24.69 -11.37
CA GLU A 285 32.50 25.80 -12.31
C GLU A 285 33.97 26.20 -12.27
N PRO A 286 34.75 25.99 -13.37
CA PRO A 286 34.39 25.18 -14.52
C PRO A 286 34.35 23.67 -14.23
N ASP A 287 33.61 22.92 -15.02
CA ASP A 287 33.51 21.44 -14.93
C ASP A 287 34.71 20.71 -15.61
N ALA A 288 35.51 21.46 -16.36
CA ALA A 288 36.72 20.98 -16.99
C ALA A 288 37.81 22.07 -16.99
N VAL A 289 39.06 21.65 -16.85
CA VAL A 289 40.23 22.54 -16.80
C VAL A 289 41.19 22.25 -17.93
N GLU A 290 41.86 23.29 -18.45
CA GLU A 290 42.96 23.15 -19.41
C GLU A 290 44.21 22.69 -18.65
N TYR A 291 45.15 22.08 -19.34
CA TYR A 291 46.37 21.57 -18.73
C TYR A 291 47.60 21.78 -19.61
N ILE A 292 48.74 21.91 -18.97
CA ILE A 292 50.07 21.87 -19.61
C ILE A 292 50.86 20.80 -18.85
N ILE A 293 51.46 19.85 -19.61
CA ILE A 293 52.35 18.82 -19.09
C ILE A 293 53.76 19.15 -19.53
N GLU A 294 54.70 19.20 -18.60
CA GLU A 294 56.09 19.39 -18.79
C GLU A 294 56.85 18.18 -18.25
N LYS A 295 57.86 17.69 -18.99
CA LYS A 295 58.75 16.64 -18.51
C LYS A 295 59.83 17.31 -17.68
N GLU A 296 60.13 16.79 -16.47
CA GLU A 296 61.24 17.25 -15.64
C GLU A 296 62.61 17.00 -16.26
#